data_4fce73328cd434f2dca44beabca53611
#
_entry.id   4fce73328cd434f2dca44beabca53611
#
_cell.length_a   1.000
_cell.length_b   1.000
_cell.length_c   1.000
_cell.angle_alpha   90.00
_cell.angle_beta   90.00
_cell.angle_gamma   90.00
#
_symmetry.space_group_name_H-M   'P 1'
#
loop_
_entity.id
_entity.type
_entity.pdbx_description
1 polymer ?
#
loop_
_entity_poly.entity_id
_entity_poly.type
_entity_poly.pdbx_seq_one_letter_code
_entity_poly.pdbx_strand_id
1 'polypeptide(L)'
;SDKDEASSLANSFNNWLQSFSKYAVAKDKNLQGERLTGIDSYTGNYEAKYNDFDGEEIIFGGTALNRDSGNDLNVSYILEVTSGTAALYWAERTEEHIIAEVNGKDTYEIKLDLGDNYIGLKGNDFTGSLELKVE
;
A
#
# COMPACT_ATOMS: atom_id res chain seq x y z
N SER A 1 -14.25 18.56 0.00
CA SER A 1 -14.45 18.21 1.40
C SER A 1 -13.82 16.85 1.68
N ASP A 2 -13.52 16.57 2.93
CA ASP A 2 -12.92 15.30 3.33
C ASP A 2 -13.78 14.11 2.93
N LYS A 3 -15.09 14.30 2.92
CA LYS A 3 -16.05 13.26 2.56
C LYS A 3 -15.99 12.94 1.06
N ASP A 4 -15.79 13.94 0.22
CA ASP A 4 -15.69 13.77 -1.22
C ASP A 4 -14.35 13.15 -1.59
N GLU A 5 -13.27 13.54 -0.92
CA GLU A 5 -11.95 12.98 -1.11
C GLU A 5 -11.92 11.49 -0.75
N ALA A 6 -12.47 11.12 0.41
CA ALA A 6 -12.53 9.74 0.84
C ALA A 6 -13.37 8.90 -0.13
N SER A 7 -14.50 9.41 -0.60
CA SER A 7 -15.35 8.72 -1.57
C SER A 7 -14.64 8.55 -2.92
N SER A 8 -13.93 9.58 -3.36
CA SER A 8 -13.15 9.54 -4.60
C SER A 8 -12.01 8.53 -4.52
N LEU A 9 -11.30 8.49 -3.39
CA LEU A 9 -10.25 7.51 -3.15
C LEU A 9 -10.79 6.09 -3.17
N ALA A 10 -11.91 5.84 -2.48
CA ALA A 10 -12.54 4.52 -2.43
C ALA A 10 -12.97 4.06 -3.82
N ASN A 11 -13.59 4.93 -4.62
CA ASN A 11 -14.02 4.60 -5.97
C ASN A 11 -12.84 4.30 -6.89
N SER A 12 -11.78 5.10 -6.83
CA SER A 12 -10.57 4.88 -7.60
C SER A 12 -9.90 3.57 -7.20
N PHE A 13 -9.88 3.28 -5.91
CA PHE A 13 -9.30 2.06 -5.39
C PHE A 13 -10.06 0.83 -5.88
N ASN A 14 -11.39 0.85 -5.83
CA ASN A 14 -12.22 -0.25 -6.33
C ASN A 14 -12.00 -0.50 -7.81
N ASN A 15 -11.93 0.56 -8.61
CA ASN A 15 -11.65 0.45 -10.03
C ASN A 15 -10.27 -0.14 -10.28
N TRP A 16 -9.29 0.28 -9.50
CA TRP A 16 -7.93 -0.24 -9.58
C TRP A 16 -7.87 -1.72 -9.22
N LEU A 17 -8.55 -2.15 -8.15
CA LEU A 17 -8.60 -3.56 -7.75
C LEU A 17 -9.15 -4.45 -8.87
N GLN A 18 -10.20 -3.99 -9.56
CA GLN A 18 -10.78 -4.76 -10.66
C GLN A 18 -9.83 -4.93 -11.84
N SER A 19 -9.01 -3.93 -12.09
CA SER A 19 -8.02 -4.00 -13.18
C SER A 19 -6.73 -4.66 -12.75
N PHE A 20 -6.41 -4.65 -11.47
CA PHE A 20 -5.12 -5.09 -10.95
C PHE A 20 -4.84 -6.56 -11.22
N SER A 21 -5.84 -7.43 -11.11
CA SER A 21 -5.64 -8.86 -11.35
C SER A 21 -5.04 -9.15 -12.73
N LYS A 22 -5.23 -8.24 -13.68
CA LYS A 22 -4.68 -8.35 -15.04
C LYS A 22 -3.24 -7.87 -15.14
N TYR A 23 -2.76 -7.07 -14.18
CA TYR A 23 -1.49 -6.38 -14.25
C TYR A 23 -0.59 -6.61 -13.04
N ALA A 24 -0.82 -7.70 -12.32
CA ALA A 24 -0.10 -7.99 -11.07
C ALA A 24 1.42 -7.93 -11.21
N VAL A 25 1.93 -8.33 -12.36
CA VAL A 25 3.37 -8.34 -12.61
C VAL A 25 3.95 -6.98 -12.99
N ALA A 26 3.11 -6.00 -13.26
CA ALA A 26 3.57 -4.66 -13.66
C ALA A 26 3.88 -3.75 -12.47
N LYS A 27 3.60 -4.20 -11.26
CA LYS A 27 3.69 -3.40 -10.04
C LYS A 27 5.03 -2.75 -9.78
N ASP A 28 6.12 -3.41 -10.13
CA ASP A 28 7.46 -2.91 -9.85
C ASP A 28 7.83 -1.68 -10.66
N LYS A 29 7.14 -1.42 -11.76
CA LYS A 29 7.44 -0.31 -12.64
C LYS A 29 7.01 1.05 -12.10
N ASN A 30 6.12 1.06 -11.12
CA ASN A 30 5.53 2.30 -10.61
C ASN A 30 6.07 2.70 -9.24
N LEU A 31 7.06 1.98 -8.73
CA LEU A 31 7.62 2.30 -7.42
C LEU A 31 8.41 3.61 -7.47
N GLN A 32 8.10 4.51 -6.57
CA GLN A 32 8.77 5.81 -6.45
C GLN A 32 10.00 5.75 -5.55
N GLY A 33 10.21 4.64 -4.87
CA GLY A 33 11.30 4.46 -3.94
C GLY A 33 12.01 3.12 -4.10
N GLU A 34 12.73 2.75 -3.05
CA GLU A 34 13.53 1.53 -3.04
C GLU A 34 12.90 0.49 -2.10
N ARG A 35 12.71 -0.70 -2.64
CA ARG A 35 12.17 -1.83 -1.91
C ARG A 35 13.22 -2.91 -1.73
N LEU A 36 13.35 -3.38 -0.48
CA LEU A 36 14.13 -4.56 -0.15
C LEU A 36 13.15 -5.62 0.35
N THR A 37 12.96 -6.66 -0.43
CA THR A 37 12.08 -7.77 -0.02
C THR A 37 12.75 -8.59 1.08
N GLY A 38 11.95 -9.07 2.03
CA GLY A 38 12.41 -9.93 3.10
C GLY A 38 12.37 -11.40 2.71
N ILE A 39 11.79 -12.22 3.59
CA ILE A 39 11.74 -13.68 3.36
C ILE A 39 10.76 -14.07 2.26
N ASP A 40 9.83 -13.19 1.91
CA ASP A 40 8.86 -13.41 0.84
C ASP A 40 8.35 -12.06 0.30
N SER A 41 7.43 -12.10 -0.66
CA SER A 41 6.89 -10.89 -1.28
C SER A 41 6.01 -10.04 -0.37
N TYR A 42 5.61 -10.59 0.79
CA TYR A 42 4.76 -9.87 1.75
C TYR A 42 5.55 -9.05 2.75
N THR A 43 6.85 -9.26 2.85
CA THR A 43 7.69 -8.64 3.88
C THR A 43 8.86 -7.90 3.28
N GLY A 44 9.38 -6.94 4.05
CA GLY A 44 10.55 -6.18 3.66
C GLY A 44 10.50 -4.74 4.14
N ASN A 45 11.34 -3.93 3.53
CA ASN A 45 11.45 -2.49 3.82
C ASN A 45 11.23 -1.70 2.54
N TYR A 46 10.62 -0.53 2.69
CA TYR A 46 10.40 0.40 1.58
C TYR A 46 10.62 1.82 2.05
N GLU A 47 11.37 2.59 1.26
CA GLU A 47 11.58 4.02 1.51
C GLU A 47 11.34 4.78 0.22
N ALA A 48 10.51 5.82 0.29
CA ALA A 48 10.19 6.62 -0.88
C ALA A 48 9.99 8.08 -0.52
N LYS A 49 10.39 8.93 -1.47
CA LYS A 49 10.05 10.35 -1.47
C LYS A 49 9.18 10.62 -2.67
N TYR A 50 8.14 11.41 -2.46
CA TYR A 50 7.15 11.72 -3.48
C TYR A 50 7.17 13.19 -3.79
N ASN A 51 7.03 13.52 -5.06
CA ASN A 51 6.97 14.90 -5.54
C ASN A 51 5.86 14.99 -6.57
N ASP A 52 4.74 15.62 -6.19
CA ASP A 52 3.53 15.71 -7.01
C ASP A 52 3.10 14.37 -7.60
N PHE A 53 3.13 13.34 -6.79
CA PHE A 53 2.83 11.98 -7.25
C PHE A 53 1.33 11.76 -7.39
N ASP A 54 0.92 11.41 -8.60
CA ASP A 54 -0.42 10.93 -8.91
C ASP A 54 -0.33 9.49 -9.34
N GLY A 55 -0.96 8.61 -8.58
CA GLY A 55 -0.95 7.21 -8.95
C GLY A 55 -0.99 6.27 -7.77
N GLU A 56 -0.65 5.04 -8.04
CA GLU A 56 -0.71 3.95 -7.08
C GLU A 56 0.56 3.11 -7.18
N GLU A 57 1.07 2.72 -6.01
CA GLU A 57 2.20 1.81 -5.92
C GLU A 57 1.75 0.57 -5.17
N ILE A 58 2.12 -0.59 -5.68
CA ILE A 58 1.97 -1.84 -4.93
C ILE A 58 3.35 -2.20 -4.42
N ILE A 59 3.49 -2.19 -3.12
CA ILE A 59 4.80 -2.32 -2.49
C ILE A 59 5.06 -3.77 -2.08
N PHE A 60 4.14 -4.39 -1.35
CA PHE A 60 4.26 -5.79 -0.93
C PHE A 60 2.98 -6.53 -1.23
N GLY A 61 3.07 -7.84 -1.41
CA GLY A 61 1.91 -8.68 -1.57
C GLY A 61 2.07 -9.81 -2.56
N GLY A 62 0.98 -10.51 -2.78
CA GLY A 62 0.93 -11.64 -3.70
C GLY A 62 -0.45 -12.23 -3.83
N THR A 63 -0.57 -13.24 -4.68
CA THR A 63 -1.83 -13.89 -5.01
C THR A 63 -2.00 -15.24 -4.33
N ALA A 64 -0.92 -15.82 -3.82
CA ALA A 64 -0.95 -17.13 -3.19
C ALA A 64 -0.56 -17.00 -1.73
N LEU A 65 -1.43 -17.45 -0.86
CA LEU A 65 -1.16 -17.47 0.56
C LEU A 65 -0.63 -18.85 0.96
N ASN A 66 0.68 -19.00 0.91
CA ASN A 66 1.36 -20.21 1.34
C ASN A 66 2.68 -19.80 1.99
N ARG A 67 2.59 -19.36 3.26
CA ARG A 67 3.72 -18.83 4.01
C ARG A 67 4.08 -19.73 5.17
N ASP A 68 5.33 -20.18 5.20
CA ASP A 68 5.85 -20.98 6.31
C ASP A 68 5.89 -20.19 7.61
N SER A 69 6.04 -18.88 7.51
CA SER A 69 6.12 -17.96 8.66
C SER A 69 4.74 -17.59 9.24
N GLY A 70 3.66 -18.13 8.68
CA GLY A 70 2.31 -17.80 9.12
C GLY A 70 1.71 -16.61 8.40
N ASN A 71 0.50 -16.22 8.82
CA ASN A 71 -0.31 -15.23 8.12
C ASN A 71 -0.41 -13.89 8.84
N ASP A 72 0.28 -13.73 9.96
CA ASP A 72 0.28 -12.48 10.71
C ASP A 72 1.44 -11.60 10.25
N LEU A 73 1.14 -10.35 9.93
CA LEU A 73 2.13 -9.35 9.55
C LEU A 73 2.05 -8.15 10.47
N ASN A 74 3.22 -7.60 10.80
CA ASN A 74 3.32 -6.33 11.50
C ASN A 74 3.84 -5.27 10.53
N VAL A 75 3.05 -4.22 10.35
CA VAL A 75 3.41 -3.09 9.51
C VAL A 75 3.83 -1.96 10.43
N SER A 76 5.04 -1.45 10.21
CA SER A 76 5.53 -0.25 10.88
C SER A 76 5.73 0.82 9.82
N TYR A 77 5.24 2.03 10.04
CA TYR A 77 5.33 3.06 9.03
C TYR A 77 5.59 4.44 9.62
N ILE A 78 6.20 5.30 8.81
CA ILE A 78 6.28 6.73 9.01
C ILE A 78 5.79 7.37 7.72
N LEU A 79 4.66 8.07 7.79
CA LEU A 79 4.08 8.77 6.65
C LEU A 79 4.14 10.26 6.90
N GLU A 80 4.73 10.99 5.94
CA GLU A 80 4.74 12.44 5.95
C GLU A 80 4.01 12.95 4.70
N VAL A 81 2.99 13.76 4.90
CA VAL A 81 2.23 14.39 3.84
C VAL A 81 2.49 15.89 3.93
N THR A 82 3.30 16.41 3.01
CA THR A 82 3.62 17.84 2.93
C THR A 82 2.54 18.58 2.15
N SER A 83 2.07 17.99 1.07
CA SER A 83 0.95 18.52 0.28
C SER A 83 0.26 17.41 -0.47
N GLY A 84 -0.96 17.67 -0.92
CA GLY A 84 -1.78 16.68 -1.58
C GLY A 84 -2.36 15.67 -0.60
N THR A 85 -2.70 14.49 -1.10
CA THR A 85 -3.26 13.41 -0.29
C THR A 85 -2.55 12.10 -0.58
N ALA A 86 -2.46 11.25 0.43
CA ALA A 86 -1.90 9.91 0.30
C ALA A 86 -2.65 8.95 1.18
N ALA A 87 -2.72 7.69 0.75
CA ALA A 87 -3.29 6.62 1.56
C ALA A 87 -2.38 5.40 1.47
N LEU A 88 -1.87 4.98 2.62
CA LEU A 88 -1.22 3.68 2.78
C LEU A 88 -2.34 2.68 3.07
N TYR A 89 -2.42 1.60 2.30
CA TYR A 89 -3.55 0.70 2.38
C TYR A 89 -3.13 -0.77 2.35
N TRP A 90 -4.04 -1.61 2.84
CA TRP A 90 -3.98 -3.05 2.67
C TRP A 90 -5.25 -3.49 1.94
N ALA A 91 -5.06 -4.17 0.81
CA ALA A 91 -6.14 -4.71 0.01
C ALA A 91 -6.17 -6.23 0.13
N GLU A 92 -7.32 -6.76 0.52
CA GLU A 92 -7.57 -8.20 0.51
C GLU A 92 -8.79 -8.48 -0.34
N ARG A 93 -8.64 -9.26 -1.41
CA ARG A 93 -9.71 -9.54 -2.37
C ARG A 93 -10.40 -8.25 -2.84
N THR A 94 -11.65 -8.02 -2.43
CA THR A 94 -12.43 -6.84 -2.79
C THR A 94 -12.52 -5.83 -1.65
N GLU A 95 -11.91 -6.12 -0.49
CA GLU A 95 -11.94 -5.22 0.65
C GLU A 95 -10.65 -4.40 0.72
N GLU A 96 -10.78 -3.14 1.09
CA GLU A 96 -9.65 -2.29 1.35
C GLU A 96 -9.66 -1.82 2.80
N HIS A 97 -8.47 -1.67 3.34
CA HIS A 97 -8.29 -1.15 4.69
C HIS A 97 -7.28 -0.01 4.61
N ILE A 98 -7.65 1.16 5.07
CA ILE A 98 -6.72 2.29 5.12
C ILE A 98 -5.88 2.14 6.38
N ILE A 99 -4.58 2.02 6.18
CA ILE A 99 -3.62 1.94 7.27
C ILE A 99 -3.31 3.34 7.80
N ALA A 100 -3.05 4.28 6.89
CA ALA A 100 -2.71 5.66 7.27
C ALA A 100 -2.98 6.60 6.10
N GLU A 101 -3.50 7.80 6.39
CA GLU A 101 -3.71 8.85 5.38
C GLU A 101 -3.36 10.24 5.89
N VAL A 102 -2.78 10.33 7.08
CA VAL A 102 -2.29 11.58 7.67
C VAL A 102 -0.88 11.38 8.19
N ASN A 103 -0.18 12.47 8.46
CA ASN A 103 1.14 12.41 9.07
C ASN A 103 1.13 11.57 10.33
N GLY A 104 2.06 10.66 10.44
CA GLY A 104 2.16 9.84 11.62
C GLY A 104 3.21 8.75 11.53
N LYS A 105 3.46 8.17 12.69
CA LYS A 105 4.33 7.01 12.86
C LYS A 105 3.58 6.04 13.75
N ASP A 106 3.32 4.85 13.24
CA ASP A 106 2.55 3.86 14.00
C ASP A 106 2.81 2.46 13.46
N THR A 107 2.13 1.51 14.07
CA THR A 107 2.13 0.10 13.65
C THR A 107 0.72 -0.34 13.32
N TYR A 108 0.62 -1.35 12.48
CA TYR A 108 -0.66 -1.90 12.05
C TYR A 108 -0.51 -3.41 11.87
N GLU A 109 -1.42 -4.17 12.44
CA GLU A 109 -1.39 -5.62 12.32
C GLU A 109 -2.30 -6.07 11.18
N ILE A 110 -1.78 -6.98 10.35
CA ILE A 110 -2.52 -7.58 9.24
C ILE A 110 -2.59 -9.08 9.46
N LYS A 111 -3.78 -9.63 9.25
CA LYS A 111 -3.97 -11.07 9.10
C LYS A 111 -4.26 -11.36 7.65
N LEU A 112 -3.30 -11.96 6.97
CA LEU A 112 -3.46 -12.33 5.57
C LEU A 112 -4.57 -13.37 5.42
N ASP A 113 -5.45 -13.13 4.46
CA ASP A 113 -6.52 -14.05 4.13
C ASP A 113 -6.21 -14.76 2.81
N LEU A 114 -6.97 -15.80 2.52
CA LEU A 114 -6.81 -16.52 1.25
C LEU A 114 -7.08 -15.60 0.07
N GLY A 115 -6.26 -15.75 -0.96
CA GLY A 115 -6.38 -14.96 -2.18
C GLY A 115 -5.40 -13.80 -2.21
N ASP A 116 -5.77 -12.75 -2.91
CA ASP A 116 -4.91 -11.60 -3.13
C ASP A 116 -4.80 -10.74 -1.88
N ASN A 117 -3.57 -10.42 -1.49
CA ASN A 117 -3.29 -9.48 -0.40
C ASN A 117 -2.18 -8.54 -0.85
N TYR A 118 -2.41 -7.23 -0.77
CA TYR A 118 -1.43 -6.23 -1.20
C TYR A 118 -1.38 -5.06 -0.25
N ILE A 119 -0.16 -4.57 -0.03
CA ILE A 119 0.09 -3.32 0.69
C ILE A 119 0.62 -2.33 -0.32
N GLY A 120 0.00 -1.17 -0.38
CA GLY A 120 0.39 -0.15 -1.35
C GLY A 120 0.12 1.26 -0.87
N LEU A 121 0.48 2.20 -1.70
CA LEU A 121 0.24 3.61 -1.46
C LEU A 121 -0.44 4.23 -2.67
N LYS A 122 -1.43 5.05 -2.39
CA LYS A 122 -2.14 5.83 -3.38
C LYS A 122 -1.93 7.29 -3.11
N GLY A 123 -1.53 8.04 -4.12
CA GLY A 123 -1.29 9.47 -4.02
C GLY A 123 -2.12 10.27 -5.00
N ASN A 124 -2.48 11.48 -4.59
CA ASN A 124 -3.12 12.47 -5.42
C ASN A 124 -2.43 13.80 -5.15
N ASP A 125 -1.65 14.27 -6.14
CA ASP A 125 -0.77 15.44 -6.00
C ASP A 125 0.09 15.37 -4.74
N PHE A 126 0.54 14.17 -4.41
CA PHE A 126 1.19 13.89 -3.14
C PHE A 126 2.66 14.27 -3.16
N THR A 127 3.03 15.14 -2.23
CA THR A 127 4.42 15.44 -1.90
C THR A 127 4.65 15.06 -0.44
N GLY A 128 5.66 14.26 -0.19
CA GLY A 128 5.97 13.77 1.14
C GLY A 128 6.90 12.58 1.12
N SER A 129 6.78 11.72 2.12
CA SER A 129 7.65 10.55 2.24
C SER A 129 6.96 9.40 2.94
N LEU A 130 7.48 8.21 2.69
CA LEU A 130 7.03 6.98 3.35
C LEU A 130 8.25 6.15 3.72
N GLU A 131 8.29 5.72 4.98
CA GLU A 131 9.13 4.63 5.42
C GLU A 131 8.21 3.50 5.86
N LEU A 132 8.44 2.30 5.34
CA LEU A 132 7.55 1.16 5.57
C LEU A 132 8.38 -0.07 5.87
N LYS A 133 8.00 -0.78 6.91
CA LYS A 133 8.58 -2.07 7.25
C LYS A 133 7.46 -3.05 7.51
N VAL A 134 7.52 -4.18 6.84
CA VAL A 134 6.56 -5.28 7.02
C VAL A 134 7.34 -6.53 7.42
N GLU A 135 6.97 -7.10 8.56
CA GLU A 135 7.62 -8.31 9.07
C GLU A 135 6.62 -9.29 9.70
#